data_217ba87ed513e1782df54e1a6b37daaf
#
_entry.id   217ba87ed513e1782df54e1a6b37daaf
#
_cell.length_a   1.000
_cell.length_b   1.000
_cell.length_c   1.000
_cell.angle_alpha   90.00
_cell.angle_beta   90.00
_cell.angle_gamma   90.00
#
_symmetry.space_group_name_H-M   'P 1'
#
loop_
_entity.id
_entity.type
_entity.pdbx_description
1 polymer ?
#
loop_
_entity_poly.entity_id
_entity_poly.type
_entity_poly.pdbx_seq_one_letter_code
_entity_poly.pdbx_strand_id
1 'polypeptide(L)'
;VYKRQGLAWGIGYVGAIFALVLVLMLFVMPEEPALGIGREDAAHIRVTMIFAALWLCLFAAPLFLFVKSPAPVADPAPLGVQLRNSLKTAMAIPGMTRFLLARMLFADGLVTLFAFGGIYAATVFGFSQTKVLVFGIILNITAGIGAGIGGFADDRMGSLRVMRVCLLALAGLGTVAILAP
;
A
#
# COMPACT_ATOMS: atom_id res chain seq x y z
N VAL A 1 18.09 9.65 -7.05
CA VAL A 1 17.52 8.58 -6.21
C VAL A 1 15.99 8.73 -6.17
N TYR A 2 15.44 9.89 -5.83
CA TYR A 2 13.98 10.11 -5.65
C TYR A 2 13.13 9.85 -6.90
N LYS A 3 13.60 10.21 -8.12
CA LYS A 3 12.89 9.91 -9.38
C LYS A 3 12.68 8.42 -9.61
N ARG A 4 13.64 7.58 -9.23
CA ARG A 4 13.54 6.11 -9.36
C ARG A 4 12.53 5.52 -8.36
N GLN A 5 12.46 6.07 -7.15
CA GLN A 5 11.48 5.66 -6.16
C GLN A 5 10.06 6.03 -6.59
N GLY A 6 9.83 7.26 -7.06
CA GLY A 6 8.52 7.68 -7.58
C GLY A 6 8.04 6.82 -8.74
N LEU A 7 8.95 6.47 -9.67
CA LEU A 7 8.64 5.56 -10.78
C LEU A 7 8.26 4.15 -10.29
N ALA A 8 9.01 3.62 -9.33
CA ALA A 8 8.74 2.29 -8.75
C ALA A 8 7.37 2.24 -8.06
N TRP A 9 7.00 3.28 -7.31
CA TRP A 9 5.67 3.42 -6.71
C TRP A 9 4.58 3.52 -7.78
N GLY A 10 4.79 4.33 -8.83
CA GLY A 10 3.85 4.47 -9.94
C GLY A 10 3.58 3.14 -10.64
N ILE A 11 4.63 2.37 -10.95
CA ILE A 11 4.52 1.03 -11.52
C ILE A 11 3.76 0.09 -10.58
N GLY A 12 4.00 0.20 -9.26
CA GLY A 12 3.27 -0.57 -8.25
C GLY A 12 1.76 -0.31 -8.29
N TYR A 13 1.33 0.94 -8.40
CA TYR A 13 -0.09 1.29 -8.55
C TYR A 13 -0.70 0.73 -9.84
N VAL A 14 0.01 0.83 -10.96
CA VAL A 14 -0.44 0.23 -12.24
C VAL A 14 -0.62 -1.29 -12.08
N GLY A 15 0.35 -1.97 -11.47
CA GLY A 15 0.26 -3.40 -11.17
C GLY A 15 -0.93 -3.75 -10.28
N ALA A 16 -1.19 -2.96 -9.24
CA ALA A 16 -2.31 -3.15 -8.33
C ALA A 16 -3.66 -2.95 -9.04
N ILE A 17 -3.81 -1.90 -9.87
CA ILE A 17 -5.02 -1.65 -10.65
C ILE A 17 -5.27 -2.82 -11.61
N PHE A 18 -4.22 -3.27 -12.31
CA PHE A 18 -4.34 -4.39 -13.24
C PHE A 18 -4.78 -5.69 -12.54
N ALA A 19 -4.19 -5.99 -11.38
CA ALA A 19 -4.60 -7.15 -10.56
C ALA A 19 -6.06 -7.04 -10.11
N LEU A 20 -6.49 -5.87 -9.64
CA LEU A 20 -7.88 -5.64 -9.21
C LEU A 20 -8.87 -5.78 -10.37
N VAL A 21 -8.54 -5.27 -11.55
CA VAL A 21 -9.38 -5.41 -12.75
C VAL A 21 -9.47 -6.87 -13.17
N LEU A 22 -8.36 -7.63 -13.13
CA LEU A 22 -8.39 -9.07 -13.41
C LEU A 22 -9.26 -9.83 -12.41
N VAL A 23 -9.12 -9.57 -11.12
CA VAL A 23 -9.95 -10.18 -10.08
C VAL A 23 -11.42 -9.87 -10.31
N LEU A 24 -11.75 -8.63 -10.62
CA LEU A 24 -13.11 -8.19 -10.88
C LEU A 24 -13.70 -8.91 -12.10
N MET A 25 -12.96 -8.96 -13.20
CA MET A 25 -13.43 -9.54 -14.46
C MET A 25 -13.47 -11.06 -14.47
N LEU A 26 -12.55 -11.72 -13.75
CA LEU A 26 -12.44 -13.18 -13.79
C LEU A 26 -13.27 -13.88 -12.70
N PHE A 27 -13.38 -13.28 -11.52
CA PHE A 27 -13.95 -13.95 -10.36
C PHE A 27 -15.23 -13.31 -9.81
N VAL A 28 -15.41 -12.01 -9.95
CA VAL A 28 -16.48 -11.30 -9.24
C VAL A 28 -17.68 -10.97 -10.13
N MET A 29 -17.45 -10.43 -11.33
CA MET A 29 -18.52 -10.04 -12.24
C MET A 29 -19.20 -11.19 -12.95
N PRO A 30 -18.49 -12.22 -13.47
CA PRO A 30 -19.12 -13.28 -14.25
C PRO A 30 -20.12 -14.08 -13.41
N GLU A 31 -21.24 -14.48 -13.99
CA GLU A 31 -22.20 -15.41 -13.36
C GLU A 31 -21.53 -16.78 -13.11
N GLU A 32 -20.70 -17.22 -14.05
CA GLU A 32 -19.82 -18.37 -13.91
C GLU A 32 -18.37 -17.86 -13.77
N PRO A 33 -17.83 -17.82 -12.54
CA PRO A 33 -16.45 -17.40 -12.31
C PRO A 33 -15.45 -18.28 -13.04
N ALA A 34 -14.29 -17.73 -13.40
CA ALA A 34 -13.20 -18.47 -14.03
C ALA A 34 -12.85 -19.72 -13.22
N LEU A 35 -12.42 -20.77 -13.92
CA LEU A 35 -12.08 -22.10 -13.36
C LEU A 35 -13.28 -22.91 -12.85
N GLY A 36 -14.52 -22.56 -13.20
CA GLY A 36 -15.71 -23.29 -12.76
C GLY A 36 -15.95 -23.25 -11.24
N ILE A 37 -15.41 -22.25 -10.55
CA ILE A 37 -15.55 -22.11 -9.11
C ILE A 37 -16.96 -21.60 -8.80
N GLY A 38 -17.73 -22.37 -8.05
CA GLY A 38 -19.07 -21.97 -7.64
C GLY A 38 -19.07 -20.73 -6.76
N ARG A 39 -20.24 -20.10 -6.63
CA ARG A 39 -20.45 -18.95 -5.73
C ARG A 39 -20.83 -19.36 -4.30
N GLU A 40 -20.97 -20.67 -4.05
CA GLU A 40 -21.29 -21.23 -2.75
C GLU A 40 -20.20 -20.82 -1.74
N ASP A 41 -20.58 -20.50 -0.53
CA ASP A 41 -19.69 -20.06 0.55
C ASP A 41 -18.68 -18.98 0.15
N ALA A 42 -19.01 -18.13 -0.83
CA ALA A 42 -18.12 -17.11 -1.37
C ALA A 42 -16.78 -17.67 -1.91
N ALA A 43 -16.78 -18.92 -2.44
CA ALA A 43 -15.58 -19.59 -2.95
C ALA A 43 -14.86 -18.75 -4.02
N HIS A 44 -15.62 -18.11 -4.92
CA HIS A 44 -15.11 -17.20 -5.95
C HIS A 44 -14.34 -15.99 -5.37
N ILE A 45 -14.68 -15.52 -4.16
CA ILE A 45 -13.95 -14.47 -3.44
C ILE A 45 -12.71 -15.05 -2.77
N ARG A 46 -12.82 -16.23 -2.14
CA ARG A 46 -11.69 -16.86 -1.45
C ARG A 46 -10.53 -17.18 -2.39
N VAL A 47 -10.83 -17.55 -3.62
CA VAL A 47 -9.81 -17.79 -4.66
C VAL A 47 -9.02 -16.54 -5.03
N THR A 48 -9.57 -15.34 -4.83
CA THR A 48 -8.81 -14.10 -5.06
C THR A 48 -7.57 -14.00 -4.17
N MET A 49 -7.57 -14.65 -2.99
CA MET A 49 -6.39 -14.71 -2.11
C MET A 49 -5.27 -15.54 -2.75
N ILE A 50 -5.63 -16.66 -3.39
CA ILE A 50 -4.66 -17.50 -4.13
C ILE A 50 -4.12 -16.72 -5.32
N PHE A 51 -5.01 -16.04 -6.06
CA PHE A 51 -4.60 -15.17 -7.16
C PHE A 51 -3.60 -14.10 -6.68
N ALA A 52 -3.88 -13.43 -5.57
CA ALA A 52 -2.99 -12.41 -5.01
C ALA A 52 -1.62 -13.01 -4.61
N ALA A 53 -1.59 -14.21 -4.03
CA ALA A 53 -0.35 -14.90 -3.69
C ALA A 53 0.47 -15.24 -4.95
N LEU A 54 -0.18 -15.79 -5.99
CA LEU A 54 0.48 -16.10 -7.27
C LEU A 54 0.98 -14.82 -7.96
N TRP A 55 0.20 -13.75 -7.93
CA TRP A 55 0.57 -12.43 -8.44
C TRP A 55 1.83 -11.91 -7.74
N LEU A 56 1.86 -11.96 -6.41
CA LEU A 56 3.02 -11.58 -5.63
C LEU A 56 4.24 -12.43 -5.98
N CYS A 57 4.12 -13.75 -6.04
CA CYS A 57 5.21 -14.66 -6.40
C CYS A 57 5.76 -14.36 -7.79
N LEU A 58 4.88 -14.15 -8.78
CA LEU A 58 5.27 -13.87 -10.16
C LEU A 58 6.12 -12.59 -10.25
N PHE A 59 5.66 -11.49 -9.63
CA PHE A 59 6.36 -10.21 -9.70
C PHE A 59 7.52 -10.09 -8.70
N ALA A 60 7.58 -10.93 -7.67
CA ALA A 60 8.73 -11.02 -6.77
C ALA A 60 9.84 -11.93 -7.34
N ALA A 61 9.51 -12.89 -8.22
CA ALA A 61 10.49 -13.82 -8.78
C ALA A 61 11.70 -13.14 -9.41
N PRO A 62 11.59 -12.05 -10.21
CA PRO A 62 12.73 -11.35 -10.77
C PRO A 62 13.73 -10.83 -9.72
N LEU A 63 13.22 -10.44 -8.52
CA LEU A 63 14.07 -9.99 -7.43
C LEU A 63 15.02 -11.12 -6.98
N PHE A 64 14.51 -12.34 -6.85
CA PHE A 64 15.30 -13.49 -6.43
C PHE A 64 16.21 -14.04 -7.54
N LEU A 65 15.77 -13.92 -8.80
CA LEU A 65 16.50 -14.46 -9.94
C LEU A 65 17.63 -13.52 -10.43
N PHE A 66 17.41 -12.21 -10.40
CA PHE A 66 18.32 -11.24 -11.04
C PHE A 66 19.09 -10.35 -10.06
N VAL A 67 18.62 -10.19 -8.83
CA VAL A 67 19.30 -9.35 -7.84
C VAL A 67 20.30 -10.20 -7.08
N LYS A 68 21.58 -9.92 -7.29
CA LYS A 68 22.67 -10.58 -6.55
C LYS A 68 22.66 -10.09 -5.10
N SER A 69 22.71 -11.02 -4.17
CA SER A 69 22.93 -10.70 -2.77
C SER A 69 24.30 -10.02 -2.57
N PRO A 70 24.40 -9.00 -1.72
CA PRO A 70 25.69 -8.46 -1.31
C PRO A 70 26.57 -9.56 -0.75
N ALA A 71 27.88 -9.43 -0.91
CA ALA A 71 28.84 -10.38 -0.34
C ALA A 71 28.60 -10.48 1.18
N PRO A 72 28.60 -11.70 1.75
CA PRO A 72 28.46 -11.88 3.19
C PRO A 72 29.56 -11.09 3.92
N VAL A 73 29.18 -10.36 4.95
CA VAL A 73 30.17 -9.72 5.84
C VAL A 73 30.93 -10.84 6.55
N ALA A 74 32.23 -10.81 6.45
CA ALA A 74 33.06 -11.75 7.18
C ALA A 74 32.85 -11.55 8.69
N ASP A 75 32.47 -12.62 9.38
CA ASP A 75 32.24 -12.64 10.82
C ASP A 75 31.19 -11.63 11.32
N PRO A 76 29.90 -11.81 10.95
CA PRO A 76 28.87 -10.90 11.36
C PRO A 76 28.65 -11.03 12.88
N ALA A 77 28.64 -9.91 13.60
CA ALA A 77 28.26 -9.90 15.02
C ALA A 77 26.88 -10.56 15.20
N PRO A 78 26.58 -11.18 16.33
CA PRO A 78 25.29 -11.77 16.62
C PRO A 78 24.15 -10.79 16.35
N LEU A 79 23.03 -11.28 15.78
CA LEU A 79 21.90 -10.45 15.32
C LEU A 79 21.43 -9.46 16.39
N GLY A 80 21.36 -9.91 17.67
CA GLY A 80 21.00 -9.07 18.81
C GLY A 80 21.95 -7.89 19.04
N VAL A 81 23.25 -8.10 18.82
CA VAL A 81 24.28 -7.07 18.95
C VAL A 81 24.15 -6.06 17.80
N GLN A 82 23.95 -6.55 16.58
CA GLN A 82 23.74 -5.68 15.41
C GLN A 82 22.49 -4.80 15.60
N LEU A 83 21.37 -5.41 16.01
CA LEU A 83 20.12 -4.69 16.24
C LEU A 83 20.26 -3.64 17.34
N ARG A 84 20.89 -4.01 18.47
CA ARG A 84 21.15 -3.08 19.57
C ARG A 84 22.04 -1.92 19.14
N ASN A 85 23.11 -2.19 18.38
CA ASN A 85 24.01 -1.15 17.89
C ASN A 85 23.32 -0.23 16.89
N SER A 86 22.53 -0.77 15.95
CA SER A 86 21.75 0.00 15.00
C SER A 86 20.74 0.90 15.72
N LEU A 87 20.04 0.37 16.72
CA LEU A 87 19.08 1.12 17.52
C LEU A 87 19.78 2.24 18.33
N LYS A 88 20.91 1.91 18.98
CA LYS A 88 21.70 2.89 19.72
C LYS A 88 22.20 4.01 18.82
N THR A 89 22.72 3.68 17.64
CA THR A 89 23.17 4.65 16.66
C THR A 89 22.05 5.54 16.16
N ALA A 90 20.88 4.95 15.85
CA ALA A 90 19.71 5.71 15.44
C ALA A 90 19.22 6.67 16.55
N MET A 91 19.14 6.19 17.78
CA MET A 91 18.73 7.01 18.93
C MET A 91 19.72 8.11 19.30
N ALA A 92 21.00 7.95 18.94
CA ALA A 92 22.02 8.98 19.15
C ALA A 92 21.84 10.22 18.22
N ILE A 93 21.07 10.08 17.14
CA ILE A 93 20.79 11.19 16.23
C ILE A 93 19.70 12.07 16.84
N PRO A 94 19.95 13.38 17.06
CA PRO A 94 18.96 14.28 17.64
C PRO A 94 17.64 14.30 16.83
N GLY A 95 16.52 14.08 17.50
CA GLY A 95 15.19 14.07 16.88
C GLY A 95 14.80 12.75 16.18
N MET A 96 15.70 11.80 16.04
CA MET A 96 15.42 10.52 15.34
C MET A 96 14.29 9.73 16.02
N THR A 97 14.26 9.68 17.34
CA THR A 97 13.19 8.98 18.08
C THR A 97 11.81 9.57 17.77
N ARG A 98 11.71 10.90 17.77
CA ARG A 98 10.45 11.60 17.43
C ARG A 98 10.05 11.34 15.97
N PHE A 99 11.02 11.35 15.07
CA PHE A 99 10.80 11.05 13.65
C PHE A 99 10.31 9.60 13.45
N LEU A 100 10.94 8.62 14.10
CA LEU A 100 10.55 7.22 14.00
C LEU A 100 9.14 6.98 14.56
N LEU A 101 8.81 7.57 15.72
CA LEU A 101 7.47 7.48 16.28
C LEU A 101 6.41 8.12 15.37
N ALA A 102 6.68 9.34 14.88
CA ALA A 102 5.77 9.99 13.94
C ALA A 102 5.59 9.17 12.65
N ARG A 103 6.67 8.60 12.13
CA ARG A 103 6.64 7.75 10.93
C ARG A 103 5.85 6.46 11.15
N MET A 104 6.01 5.85 12.33
CA MET A 104 5.27 4.65 12.72
C MET A 104 3.77 4.94 12.80
N LEU A 105 3.38 5.97 13.56
CA LEU A 105 1.97 6.37 13.69
C LEU A 105 1.33 6.75 12.35
N PHE A 106 2.07 7.49 11.51
CA PHE A 106 1.59 7.82 10.17
C PHE A 106 1.39 6.59 9.30
N ALA A 107 2.36 5.65 9.31
CA ALA A 107 2.26 4.43 8.52
C ALA A 107 1.08 3.57 8.97
N ASP A 108 0.92 3.41 10.29
CA ASP A 108 -0.19 2.65 10.90
C ASP A 108 -1.56 3.26 10.54
N GLY A 109 -1.69 4.58 10.70
CA GLY A 109 -2.91 5.29 10.33
C GLY A 109 -3.24 5.15 8.84
N LEU A 110 -2.24 5.25 7.97
CA LEU A 110 -2.45 5.12 6.52
C LEU A 110 -2.86 3.70 6.13
N VAL A 111 -2.17 2.68 6.67
CA VAL A 111 -2.52 1.26 6.42
C VAL A 111 -3.93 0.97 6.93
N THR A 112 -4.27 1.48 8.11
CA THR A 112 -5.62 1.34 8.68
C THR A 112 -6.69 1.96 7.79
N LEU A 113 -6.48 3.17 7.29
CA LEU A 113 -7.40 3.83 6.35
C LEU A 113 -7.65 2.98 5.09
N PHE A 114 -6.60 2.43 4.49
CA PHE A 114 -6.74 1.58 3.32
C PHE A 114 -7.43 0.24 3.64
N ALA A 115 -7.07 -0.39 4.75
CA ALA A 115 -7.64 -1.68 5.14
C ALA A 115 -9.12 -1.56 5.54
N PHE A 116 -9.46 -0.56 6.33
CA PHE A 116 -10.83 -0.37 6.82
C PHE A 116 -11.73 0.40 5.85
N GLY A 117 -11.19 1.14 4.89
CA GLY A 117 -11.98 1.91 3.92
C GLY A 117 -12.96 1.05 3.13
N GLY A 118 -12.54 -0.14 2.70
CA GLY A 118 -13.43 -1.11 2.03
C GLY A 118 -14.51 -1.68 2.95
N ILE A 119 -14.14 -2.00 4.20
CA ILE A 119 -15.08 -2.49 5.22
C ILE A 119 -16.11 -1.41 5.54
N TYR A 120 -15.68 -0.18 5.73
CA TYR A 120 -16.54 0.98 5.99
C TYR A 120 -17.52 1.21 4.83
N ALA A 121 -17.04 1.15 3.59
CA ALA A 121 -17.87 1.27 2.40
C ALA A 121 -18.95 0.17 2.34
N ALA A 122 -18.61 -1.06 2.71
CA ALA A 122 -19.56 -2.17 2.73
C ALA A 122 -20.57 -2.04 3.88
N THR A 123 -20.13 -1.69 5.09
CA THR A 123 -20.96 -1.73 6.30
C THR A 123 -21.82 -0.48 6.46
N VAL A 124 -21.29 0.71 6.17
CA VAL A 124 -21.99 1.98 6.38
C VAL A 124 -22.79 2.39 5.13
N PHE A 125 -22.18 2.28 3.94
CA PHE A 125 -22.85 2.64 2.69
C PHE A 125 -23.54 1.47 2.00
N GLY A 126 -23.48 0.25 2.53
CA GLY A 126 -24.12 -0.93 1.94
C GLY A 126 -23.58 -1.29 0.55
N PHE A 127 -22.31 -1.02 0.28
CA PHE A 127 -21.72 -1.35 -1.01
C PHE A 127 -21.66 -2.86 -1.21
N SER A 128 -22.11 -3.33 -2.37
CA SER A 128 -21.90 -4.72 -2.78
C SER A 128 -20.41 -4.99 -3.00
N GLN A 129 -20.00 -6.26 -3.02
CA GLN A 129 -18.60 -6.66 -3.26
C GLN A 129 -18.03 -6.05 -4.54
N THR A 130 -18.82 -6.02 -5.61
CA THR A 130 -18.43 -5.38 -6.87
C THR A 130 -18.16 -3.88 -6.68
N LYS A 131 -19.05 -3.18 -5.97
CA LYS A 131 -18.86 -1.75 -5.69
C LYS A 131 -17.64 -1.48 -4.83
N VAL A 132 -17.33 -2.34 -3.84
CA VAL A 132 -16.12 -2.23 -3.01
C VAL A 132 -14.86 -2.40 -3.85
N LEU A 133 -14.84 -3.34 -4.79
CA LEU A 133 -13.70 -3.51 -5.70
C LEU A 133 -13.51 -2.33 -6.66
N VAL A 134 -14.60 -1.83 -7.25
CA VAL A 134 -14.57 -0.63 -8.09
C VAL A 134 -14.08 0.58 -7.27
N PHE A 135 -14.56 0.73 -6.05
CA PHE A 135 -14.08 1.74 -5.12
C PHE A 135 -12.57 1.60 -4.86
N GLY A 136 -12.07 0.39 -4.64
CA GLY A 136 -10.63 0.10 -4.51
C GLY A 136 -9.82 0.49 -5.75
N ILE A 137 -10.35 0.24 -6.95
CA ILE A 137 -9.71 0.67 -8.21
C ILE A 137 -9.63 2.20 -8.27
N ILE A 138 -10.72 2.90 -7.98
CA ILE A 138 -10.77 4.37 -7.96
C ILE A 138 -9.77 4.93 -6.95
N LEU A 139 -9.69 4.34 -5.74
CA LEU A 139 -8.71 4.73 -4.72
C LEU A 139 -7.26 4.58 -5.22
N ASN A 140 -6.95 3.48 -5.90
CA ASN A 140 -5.61 3.25 -6.45
C ASN A 140 -5.27 4.24 -7.58
N ILE A 141 -6.24 4.56 -8.46
CA ILE A 141 -6.05 5.57 -9.50
C ILE A 141 -5.79 6.94 -8.88
N THR A 142 -6.61 7.36 -7.93
CA THR A 142 -6.46 8.65 -7.25
C THR A 142 -5.17 8.73 -6.44
N ALA A 143 -4.76 7.63 -5.79
CA ALA A 143 -3.48 7.54 -5.08
C ALA A 143 -2.29 7.66 -6.05
N GLY A 144 -2.35 7.01 -7.21
CA GLY A 144 -1.33 7.11 -8.26
C GLY A 144 -1.19 8.53 -8.82
N ILE A 145 -2.32 9.18 -9.12
CA ILE A 145 -2.35 10.59 -9.55
C ILE A 145 -1.81 11.49 -8.43
N GLY A 146 -2.27 11.27 -7.19
CA GLY A 146 -1.82 12.02 -6.02
C GLY A 146 -0.31 11.90 -5.77
N ALA A 147 0.25 10.70 -5.95
CA ALA A 147 1.70 10.47 -5.84
C ALA A 147 2.48 11.26 -6.93
N GLY A 148 1.97 11.29 -8.17
CA GLY A 148 2.56 12.07 -9.25
C GLY A 148 2.53 13.59 -8.97
N ILE A 149 1.36 14.11 -8.58
CA ILE A 149 1.19 15.53 -8.22
C ILE A 149 2.03 15.87 -6.98
N GLY A 150 2.04 14.99 -5.98
CA GLY A 150 2.82 15.17 -4.75
C GLY A 150 4.32 15.24 -5.03
N GLY A 151 4.85 14.35 -5.89
CA GLY A 151 6.25 14.39 -6.31
C GLY A 151 6.62 15.69 -7.02
N PHE A 152 5.76 16.19 -7.89
CA PHE A 152 5.97 17.46 -8.58
C PHE A 152 5.89 18.68 -7.63
N ALA A 153 4.96 18.63 -6.67
CA ALA A 153 4.84 19.65 -5.62
C ALA A 153 6.05 19.64 -4.70
N ASP A 154 6.58 18.46 -4.37
CA ASP A 154 7.77 18.27 -3.53
C ASP A 154 9.00 18.96 -4.14
N ASP A 155 9.21 18.77 -5.44
CA ASP A 155 10.32 19.42 -6.17
C ASP A 155 10.21 20.96 -6.18
N ARG A 156 8.99 21.52 -6.10
CA ARG A 156 8.75 22.98 -6.18
C ARG A 156 8.65 23.68 -4.81
N MET A 157 7.95 23.04 -3.87
CA MET A 157 7.58 23.64 -2.59
C MET A 157 8.44 23.16 -1.43
N GLY A 158 9.15 22.04 -1.63
CA GLY A 158 9.94 21.33 -0.63
C GLY A 158 9.12 20.39 0.24
N SER A 159 9.74 19.27 0.61
CA SER A 159 9.11 18.11 1.25
C SER A 159 8.34 18.43 2.54
N LEU A 160 8.85 19.33 3.38
CA LEU A 160 8.19 19.69 4.64
C LEU A 160 6.84 20.40 4.43
N ARG A 161 6.74 21.26 3.41
CA ARG A 161 5.49 21.96 3.11
C ARG A 161 4.46 21.01 2.53
N VAL A 162 4.87 20.20 1.54
CA VAL A 162 3.98 19.20 0.94
C VAL A 162 3.46 18.23 1.98
N MET A 163 4.33 17.73 2.86
CA MET A 163 3.94 16.85 3.95
C MET A 163 2.90 17.49 4.88
N ARG A 164 3.10 18.73 5.30
CA ARG A 164 2.15 19.46 6.16
C ARG A 164 0.80 19.65 5.49
N VAL A 165 0.79 20.04 4.21
CA VAL A 165 -0.45 20.21 3.44
C VAL A 165 -1.20 18.89 3.31
N CYS A 166 -0.51 17.80 2.96
CA CYS A 166 -1.11 16.48 2.85
C CYS A 166 -1.69 15.99 4.19
N LEU A 167 -0.97 16.20 5.31
CA LEU A 167 -1.45 15.79 6.63
C LEU A 167 -2.69 16.59 7.05
N LEU A 168 -2.69 17.90 6.83
CA LEU A 168 -3.85 18.76 7.13
C LEU A 168 -5.06 18.41 6.25
N ALA A 169 -4.83 18.16 4.96
CA ALA A 169 -5.87 17.73 4.05
C ALA A 169 -6.46 16.37 4.47
N LEU A 170 -5.60 15.40 4.82
CA LEU A 170 -6.04 14.08 5.29
C LEU A 170 -6.86 14.18 6.58
N ALA A 171 -6.38 14.97 7.56
CA ALA A 171 -7.10 15.19 8.81
C ALA A 171 -8.45 15.88 8.58
N GLY A 172 -8.48 16.92 7.74
CA GLY A 172 -9.70 17.64 7.40
C GLY A 172 -10.73 16.77 6.69
N LEU A 173 -10.30 16.04 5.64
CA LEU A 173 -11.18 15.13 4.90
C LEU A 173 -11.66 13.97 5.78
N GLY A 174 -10.79 13.41 6.64
CA GLY A 174 -11.17 12.38 7.59
C GLY A 174 -12.23 12.88 8.58
N THR A 175 -12.09 14.09 9.09
CA THR A 175 -13.09 14.72 9.98
C THR A 175 -14.43 14.91 9.25
N VAL A 176 -14.39 15.40 8.01
CA VAL A 176 -15.62 15.54 7.19
C VAL A 176 -16.28 14.19 6.96
N ALA A 177 -15.51 13.14 6.65
CA ALA A 177 -16.06 11.80 6.43
C ALA A 177 -16.72 11.20 7.69
N ILE A 178 -16.22 11.52 8.89
CA ILE A 178 -16.82 11.08 10.15
C ILE A 178 -18.11 11.87 10.47
N LEU A 179 -18.16 13.15 10.12
CA LEU A 179 -19.28 14.02 10.39
C LEU A 179 -20.36 13.99 9.30
N ALA A 180 -20.06 13.41 8.14
CA ALA A 180 -21.03 13.21 7.07
C ALA A 180 -22.09 12.19 7.51
N PRO A 181 -23.40 12.50 7.38
CA PRO A 181 -24.49 11.62 7.78
C PRO A 181 -24.60 10.38 6.91
#